data_18e9f8ee0a6f6eef2ec0445f3adfb053
#
_entry.id   18e9f8ee0a6f6eef2ec0445f3adfb053
#
_cell.length_a   1.000
_cell.length_b   1.000
_cell.length_c   1.000
_cell.angle_alpha   90.00
_cell.angle_beta   90.00
_cell.angle_gamma   90.00
#
_symmetry.space_group_name_H-M   'P 1'
#
loop_
_entity.id
_entity.type
_entity.pdbx_description
1 polymer ?
#
loop_
_entity_poly.entity_id
_entity_poly.type
_entity_poly.pdbx_seq_one_letter_code
_entity_poly.pdbx_strand_id
1 'polypeptide(L)'
;MARSANQKLKLLYLCRILMEQTDEEHPLSVQELIAQLARYGIQAERKSIYDDLGALARFGVDVQCRKGRSPGWFVGSRDFELPELKLLVDAVQSSRFITRRKSNALIRKLERLASVHQARQLQRQVFVSGRVKVMNESIYYNVDSSTPPLPPNAPSPFNILTTTCTGRRYFGETAAGTPSLPMD
;
A
#
# COMPACT_ATOMS: atom_id res chain seq x y z
N MET A 1 -5.88 2.40 -37.19
CA MET A 1 -4.91 1.66 -36.37
C MET A 1 -5.68 0.81 -35.37
N ALA A 2 -5.52 -0.49 -35.40
CA ALA A 2 -6.16 -1.39 -34.44
C ALA A 2 -5.59 -1.11 -33.04
N ARG A 3 -6.42 -0.67 -32.12
CA ARG A 3 -6.04 -0.54 -30.71
C ARG A 3 -5.75 -1.95 -30.17
N SER A 4 -4.58 -2.16 -29.58
CA SER A 4 -4.28 -3.44 -28.93
C SER A 4 -5.35 -3.75 -27.87
N ALA A 5 -5.75 -5.01 -27.75
CA ALA A 5 -6.84 -5.45 -26.88
C ALA A 5 -6.67 -4.97 -25.41
N ASN A 6 -5.43 -4.83 -24.95
CA ASN A 6 -5.09 -4.46 -23.56
C ASN A 6 -4.78 -2.97 -23.37
N GLN A 7 -4.94 -2.12 -24.37
CA GLN A 7 -4.58 -0.70 -24.25
C GLN A 7 -5.39 0.04 -23.17
N LYS A 8 -6.65 -0.34 -22.95
CA LYS A 8 -7.48 0.21 -21.85
C LYS A 8 -6.97 -0.14 -20.46
N LEU A 9 -6.24 -1.25 -20.35
CA LEU A 9 -5.68 -1.75 -19.08
C LEU A 9 -4.27 -1.22 -18.82
N LYS A 10 -3.70 -0.42 -19.74
CA LYS A 10 -2.33 0.10 -19.64
C LYS A 10 -2.05 0.76 -18.30
N LEU A 11 -2.92 1.68 -17.88
CA LEU A 11 -2.77 2.42 -16.64
C LEU A 11 -2.81 1.50 -15.41
N LEU A 12 -3.69 0.50 -15.40
CA LEU A 12 -3.81 -0.46 -14.31
C LEU A 12 -2.57 -1.36 -14.21
N TYR A 13 -2.06 -1.83 -15.36
CA TYR A 13 -0.82 -2.61 -15.37
C TYR A 13 0.39 -1.77 -14.98
N LEU A 14 0.45 -0.51 -15.39
CA LEU A 14 1.51 0.42 -14.97
C LEU A 14 1.49 0.64 -13.47
N CYS A 15 0.31 0.90 -12.89
CA CYS A 15 0.12 1.02 -11.44
C CYS A 15 0.59 -0.25 -10.71
N ARG A 16 0.16 -1.41 -11.20
CA ARG A 16 0.55 -2.70 -10.63
C ARG A 16 2.06 -2.93 -10.67
N ILE A 17 2.71 -2.65 -11.81
CA ILE A 17 4.17 -2.78 -11.96
C ILE A 17 4.89 -1.90 -10.94
N LEU A 18 4.46 -0.64 -10.82
CA LEU A 18 5.04 0.30 -9.86
C LEU A 18 4.86 -0.20 -8.42
N MET A 19 3.67 -0.62 -8.06
CA MET A 19 3.38 -1.12 -6.70
C MET A 19 4.14 -2.42 -6.38
N GLU A 20 4.26 -3.35 -7.31
CA GLU A 20 4.89 -4.65 -7.07
C GLU A 20 6.43 -4.60 -7.19
N GLN A 21 6.98 -3.84 -8.14
CA GLN A 21 8.38 -3.96 -8.53
C GLN A 21 9.27 -2.80 -8.11
N THR A 22 8.70 -1.70 -7.60
CA THR A 22 9.52 -0.54 -7.26
C THR A 22 9.47 -0.21 -5.77
N ASP A 23 10.52 0.37 -5.29
CA ASP A 23 10.66 1.02 -4.00
C ASP A 23 11.76 2.10 -4.11
N GLU A 24 12.03 2.81 -3.02
CA GLU A 24 13.01 3.89 -3.00
C GLU A 24 14.42 3.43 -3.43
N GLU A 25 14.81 2.18 -3.13
CA GLU A 25 16.11 1.62 -3.49
C GLU A 25 16.13 1.07 -4.92
N HIS A 26 14.97 0.65 -5.46
CA HIS A 26 14.82 -0.01 -6.75
C HIS A 26 13.84 0.75 -7.67
N PRO A 27 14.20 1.97 -8.12
CA PRO A 27 13.39 2.70 -9.09
C PRO A 27 13.52 2.05 -10.47
N LEU A 28 12.45 2.13 -11.29
CA LEU A 28 12.45 1.67 -12.67
C LEU A 28 12.52 2.85 -13.64
N SER A 29 13.39 2.75 -14.64
CA SER A 29 13.45 3.69 -15.74
C SER A 29 12.22 3.57 -16.64
N VAL A 30 11.92 4.63 -17.44
CA VAL A 30 10.80 4.59 -18.39
C VAL A 30 10.97 3.45 -19.42
N GLN A 31 12.20 3.14 -19.81
CA GLN A 31 12.47 2.03 -20.73
C GLN A 31 12.12 0.67 -20.11
N GLU A 32 12.46 0.47 -18.84
CA GLU A 32 12.10 -0.74 -18.10
C GLU A 32 10.58 -0.85 -17.92
N LEU A 33 9.89 0.25 -17.61
CA LEU A 33 8.43 0.27 -17.53
C LEU A 33 7.77 -0.14 -18.85
N ILE A 34 8.28 0.37 -19.99
CA ILE A 34 7.82 -0.02 -21.32
C ILE A 34 8.06 -1.52 -21.57
N ALA A 35 9.27 -2.01 -21.22
CA ALA A 35 9.61 -3.42 -21.37
C ALA A 35 8.72 -4.33 -20.49
N GLN A 36 8.37 -3.90 -19.28
CA GLN A 36 7.44 -4.63 -18.42
C GLN A 36 6.02 -4.64 -18.98
N LEU A 37 5.52 -3.51 -19.50
CA LEU A 37 4.21 -3.43 -20.14
C LEU A 37 4.14 -4.32 -21.40
N ALA A 38 5.22 -4.41 -22.16
CA ALA A 38 5.31 -5.27 -23.34
C ALA A 38 5.08 -6.76 -23.00
N ARG A 39 5.47 -7.23 -21.80
CA ARG A 39 5.18 -8.60 -21.31
C ARG A 39 3.68 -8.89 -21.17
N TYR A 40 2.88 -7.84 -20.98
CA TYR A 40 1.41 -7.93 -20.95
C TYR A 40 0.76 -7.66 -22.30
N GLY A 41 1.56 -7.61 -23.39
CA GLY A 41 1.08 -7.32 -24.75
C GLY A 41 0.68 -5.86 -24.96
N ILE A 42 1.14 -4.94 -24.11
CA ILE A 42 0.82 -3.52 -24.19
C ILE A 42 2.02 -2.77 -24.75
N GLN A 43 1.80 -2.16 -25.92
CA GLN A 43 2.78 -1.24 -26.51
C GLN A 43 2.55 0.17 -25.95
N ALA A 44 3.60 0.80 -25.49
CA ALA A 44 3.56 2.14 -24.93
C ALA A 44 4.73 2.98 -25.42
N GLU A 45 4.44 4.24 -25.76
CA GLU A 45 5.46 5.23 -26.11
C GLU A 45 5.92 5.98 -24.85
N ARG A 46 7.16 6.45 -24.87
CA ARG A 46 7.77 7.17 -23.75
C ARG A 46 6.92 8.35 -23.26
N LYS A 47 6.42 9.18 -24.18
CA LYS A 47 5.56 10.34 -23.84
C LYS A 47 4.29 9.89 -23.12
N SER A 48 3.65 8.84 -23.61
CA SER A 48 2.43 8.30 -23.02
C SER A 48 2.65 7.74 -21.61
N ILE A 49 3.85 7.23 -21.29
CA ILE A 49 4.17 6.78 -19.92
C ILE A 49 4.26 7.97 -18.97
N TYR A 50 4.84 9.10 -19.36
CA TYR A 50 4.87 10.29 -18.52
C TYR A 50 3.45 10.82 -18.20
N ASP A 51 2.57 10.82 -19.21
CA ASP A 51 1.17 11.23 -19.03
C ASP A 51 0.44 10.28 -18.06
N ASP A 52 0.68 8.96 -18.19
CA ASP A 52 0.11 7.94 -17.29
C ASP A 52 0.63 8.05 -15.86
N LEU A 53 1.93 8.30 -15.66
CA LEU A 53 2.52 8.52 -14.34
C LEU A 53 1.91 9.76 -13.68
N GLY A 54 1.72 10.84 -14.44
CA GLY A 54 1.01 12.03 -13.98
C GLY A 54 -0.46 11.76 -13.63
N ALA A 55 -1.12 10.86 -14.37
CA ALA A 55 -2.49 10.45 -14.06
C ALA A 55 -2.55 9.63 -12.75
N LEU A 56 -1.62 8.71 -12.54
CA LEU A 56 -1.52 7.94 -11.29
C LEU A 56 -1.25 8.83 -10.08
N ALA A 57 -0.36 9.83 -10.22
CA ALA A 57 -0.10 10.79 -9.16
C ALA A 57 -1.36 11.59 -8.80
N ARG A 58 -2.14 12.02 -9.78
CA ARG A 58 -3.43 12.70 -9.55
C ARG A 58 -4.49 11.78 -8.95
N PHE A 59 -4.42 10.49 -9.23
CA PHE A 59 -5.32 9.49 -8.64
C PHE A 59 -5.01 9.24 -7.15
N GLY A 60 -3.82 9.61 -6.68
CA GLY A 60 -3.41 9.48 -5.27
C GLY A 60 -2.30 8.46 -5.03
N VAL A 61 -1.73 7.86 -6.08
CA VAL A 61 -0.53 7.03 -5.95
C VAL A 61 0.68 7.96 -5.81
N ASP A 62 1.47 7.81 -4.76
CA ASP A 62 2.68 8.61 -4.53
C ASP A 62 3.81 8.16 -5.47
N VAL A 63 3.70 8.59 -6.74
CA VAL A 63 4.69 8.29 -7.77
C VAL A 63 5.80 9.33 -7.71
N GLN A 64 7.00 8.90 -7.36
CA GLN A 64 8.17 9.75 -7.25
C GLN A 64 9.20 9.44 -8.32
N CYS A 65 9.99 10.46 -8.68
CA CYS A 65 11.09 10.34 -9.63
C CYS A 65 12.41 10.54 -8.92
N ARG A 66 13.22 9.49 -8.86
CA ARG A 66 14.60 9.58 -8.37
C ARG A 66 15.50 10.14 -9.47
N LYS A 67 16.19 11.23 -9.15
CA LYS A 67 17.22 11.85 -10.00
C LYS A 67 18.60 11.39 -9.53
N GLY A 68 19.56 11.27 -10.42
CA GLY A 68 20.92 10.94 -10.06
C GLY A 68 21.52 9.79 -10.89
N ARG A 69 22.39 8.99 -10.27
CA ARG A 69 23.18 7.92 -10.95
C ARG A 69 22.29 6.81 -11.55
N SER A 70 21.16 6.54 -10.93
CA SER A 70 20.15 5.57 -11.42
C SER A 70 18.78 6.24 -11.42
N PRO A 71 18.47 7.04 -12.46
CA PRO A 71 17.20 7.76 -12.53
C PRO A 71 16.06 6.79 -12.84
N GLY A 72 14.95 6.95 -12.13
CA GLY A 72 13.78 6.10 -12.35
C GLY A 72 12.59 6.51 -11.52
N TRP A 73 11.48 5.82 -11.73
CA TRP A 73 10.21 6.05 -11.08
C TRP A 73 9.92 4.96 -10.05
N PHE A 74 9.38 5.34 -8.92
CA PHE A 74 9.02 4.42 -7.83
C PHE A 74 7.83 4.95 -7.05
N VAL A 75 7.22 4.08 -6.25
CA VAL A 75 6.18 4.45 -5.29
C VAL A 75 6.85 4.76 -3.96
N GLY A 76 6.73 6.00 -3.50
CA GLY A 76 7.34 6.47 -2.26
C GLY A 76 6.55 6.02 -1.04
N SER A 77 5.28 6.38 -0.95
CA SER A 77 4.41 6.04 0.19
C SER A 77 3.53 4.84 -0.13
N ARG A 78 3.38 3.94 0.84
CA ARG A 78 2.51 2.76 0.79
C ARG A 78 1.61 2.76 2.02
N ASP A 79 0.55 1.96 1.98
CA ASP A 79 -0.38 1.80 3.12
C ASP A 79 0.34 1.30 4.38
N PHE A 80 1.38 0.47 4.20
CA PHE A 80 2.21 -0.03 5.28
C PHE A 80 3.69 0.18 4.97
N GLU A 81 4.41 0.67 5.95
CA GLU A 81 5.87 0.73 5.91
C GLU A 81 6.49 -0.65 6.19
N LEU A 82 7.73 -0.84 5.74
CA LEU A 82 8.45 -2.11 5.94
C LEU A 82 8.57 -2.52 7.43
N PRO A 83 8.85 -1.61 8.40
CA PRO A 83 8.88 -1.94 9.82
C PRO A 83 7.52 -2.44 10.34
N GLU A 84 6.41 -1.83 9.89
CA GLU A 84 5.05 -2.22 10.29
C GLU A 84 4.72 -3.62 9.76
N LEU A 85 5.05 -3.90 8.50
CA LEU A 85 4.88 -5.24 7.93
C LEU A 85 5.71 -6.30 8.68
N LYS A 86 6.92 -5.95 9.15
CA LYS A 86 7.72 -6.84 9.99
C LYS A 86 7.02 -7.17 11.29
N LEU A 87 6.45 -6.17 11.97
CA LEU A 87 5.68 -6.37 13.21
C LEU A 87 4.45 -7.25 12.98
N LEU A 88 3.72 -7.03 11.87
CA LEU A 88 2.56 -7.85 11.51
C LEU A 88 2.96 -9.31 11.23
N VAL A 89 4.05 -9.54 10.51
CA VAL A 89 4.60 -10.88 10.25
C VAL A 89 4.98 -11.57 11.56
N ASP A 90 5.66 -10.86 12.48
CA ASP A 90 6.04 -11.40 13.78
C ASP A 90 4.81 -11.72 14.66
N ALA A 91 3.78 -10.87 14.62
CA ALA A 91 2.53 -11.12 15.34
C ALA A 91 1.83 -12.39 14.81
N VAL A 92 1.74 -12.57 13.50
CA VAL A 92 1.18 -13.78 12.89
C VAL A 92 2.00 -15.03 13.23
N GLN A 93 3.33 -14.91 13.27
CA GLN A 93 4.20 -16.02 13.60
C GLN A 93 4.15 -16.40 15.07
N SER A 94 4.12 -15.42 15.98
CA SER A 94 4.08 -15.65 17.41
C SER A 94 2.73 -16.14 17.90
N SER A 95 1.66 -15.93 17.13
CA SER A 95 0.32 -16.39 17.47
C SER A 95 0.27 -17.93 17.61
N ARG A 96 -0.12 -18.39 18.79
CA ARG A 96 -0.33 -19.82 19.08
C ARG A 96 -1.63 -20.34 18.50
N PHE A 97 -2.61 -19.47 18.26
CA PHE A 97 -3.96 -19.81 17.79
C PHE A 97 -4.01 -20.13 16.29
N ILE A 98 -3.00 -19.72 15.55
CA ILE A 98 -2.97 -19.85 14.10
C ILE A 98 -2.10 -21.05 13.73
N THR A 99 -2.65 -21.98 12.94
CA THR A 99 -1.88 -23.13 12.45
C THR A 99 -0.74 -22.65 11.54
N ARG A 100 0.30 -23.48 11.41
CA ARG A 100 1.46 -23.17 10.56
C ARG A 100 1.05 -22.88 9.11
N ARG A 101 0.08 -23.67 8.59
CA ARG A 101 -0.45 -23.49 7.23
C ARG A 101 -1.13 -22.13 7.06
N LYS A 102 -1.99 -21.74 7.99
CA LYS A 102 -2.67 -20.45 7.97
C LYS A 102 -1.70 -19.28 8.16
N SER A 103 -0.73 -19.38 9.07
CA SER A 103 0.31 -18.36 9.24
C SER A 103 1.05 -18.09 7.94
N ASN A 104 1.51 -19.14 7.24
CA ASN A 104 2.19 -19.00 5.97
C ASN A 104 1.29 -18.36 4.90
N ALA A 105 0.00 -18.70 4.88
CA ALA A 105 -0.95 -18.09 3.95
C ALA A 105 -1.17 -16.58 4.25
N LEU A 106 -1.25 -16.19 5.52
CA LEU A 106 -1.37 -14.79 5.93
C LEU A 106 -0.09 -14.00 5.62
N ILE A 107 1.07 -14.56 5.92
CA ILE A 107 2.36 -13.93 5.63
C ILE A 107 2.49 -13.64 4.13
N ARG A 108 2.13 -14.60 3.26
CA ARG A 108 2.12 -14.37 1.80
C ARG A 108 1.17 -13.26 1.36
N LYS A 109 0.09 -13.00 2.10
CA LYS A 109 -0.80 -11.85 1.82
C LYS A 109 -0.16 -10.55 2.25
N LEU A 110 0.51 -10.52 3.41
CA LEU A 110 1.26 -9.36 3.88
C LEU A 110 2.43 -9.01 2.94
N GLU A 111 3.14 -10.01 2.44
CA GLU A 111 4.22 -9.83 1.46
C GLU A 111 3.77 -9.10 0.20
N ARG A 112 2.51 -9.28 -0.23
CA ARG A 112 1.94 -8.60 -1.42
C ARG A 112 1.68 -7.10 -1.21
N LEU A 113 1.69 -6.61 0.03
CA LEU A 113 1.56 -5.19 0.35
C LEU A 113 2.89 -4.45 0.19
N ALA A 114 3.99 -5.18 0.13
CA ALA A 114 5.34 -4.66 -0.08
C ALA A 114 5.79 -4.80 -1.55
N SER A 115 6.91 -4.15 -1.91
CA SER A 115 7.60 -4.46 -3.15
C SER A 115 8.18 -5.88 -3.11
N VAL A 116 8.46 -6.46 -4.28
CA VAL A 116 9.15 -7.78 -4.37
C VAL A 116 10.49 -7.78 -3.62
N HIS A 117 11.19 -6.65 -3.61
CA HIS A 117 12.47 -6.49 -2.92
C HIS A 117 12.31 -6.47 -1.41
N GLN A 118 11.34 -5.72 -0.91
CA GLN A 118 11.00 -5.66 0.51
C GLN A 118 10.39 -6.99 1.00
N ALA A 119 9.56 -7.65 0.20
CA ALA A 119 9.00 -8.95 0.52
C ALA A 119 10.08 -10.03 0.75
N ARG A 120 11.18 -10.00 -0.01
CA ARG A 120 12.33 -10.88 0.22
C ARG A 120 12.99 -10.64 1.58
N GLN A 121 13.01 -9.40 2.07
CA GLN A 121 13.53 -9.08 3.41
C GLN A 121 12.61 -9.64 4.49
N LEU A 122 11.28 -9.54 4.30
CA LEU A 122 10.29 -10.13 5.21
C LEU A 122 10.44 -11.64 5.30
N GLN A 123 10.64 -12.33 4.17
CA GLN A 123 10.81 -13.79 4.14
C GLN A 123 12.03 -14.27 4.93
N ARG A 124 13.13 -13.54 4.93
CA ARG A 124 14.35 -13.91 5.69
C ARG A 124 14.11 -13.92 7.20
N GLN A 125 13.17 -13.13 7.71
CA GLN A 125 12.83 -13.08 9.14
C GLN A 125 11.87 -14.19 9.56
N VAL A 126 11.15 -14.81 8.62
CA VAL A 126 10.17 -15.87 8.87
C VAL A 126 10.78 -17.16 9.43
N PHE A 127 12.09 -17.36 9.29
CA PHE A 127 12.79 -18.57 9.74
C PHE A 127 13.19 -18.56 11.22
N VAL A 128 12.32 -18.16 12.13
CA VAL A 128 12.51 -18.46 13.54
C VAL A 128 11.98 -19.86 13.81
N SER A 129 12.89 -20.85 13.73
CA SER A 129 12.61 -22.25 14.00
C SER A 129 12.19 -22.44 15.45
N GLY A 130 11.15 -23.22 15.70
CA GLY A 130 10.88 -23.83 17.02
C GLY A 130 9.66 -23.32 17.79
N ARG A 131 8.84 -22.40 17.27
CA ARG A 131 7.58 -22.04 17.94
C ARG A 131 6.51 -23.11 17.76
N VAL A 132 6.05 -23.67 18.87
CA VAL A 132 4.95 -24.65 18.90
C VAL A 132 3.65 -23.93 18.51
N LYS A 133 3.00 -24.39 17.45
CA LYS A 133 1.70 -23.90 16.99
C LYS A 133 0.62 -24.96 17.18
N VAL A 134 -0.60 -24.52 17.43
CA VAL A 134 -1.76 -25.41 17.53
C VAL A 134 -2.05 -26.02 16.16
N MET A 135 -2.41 -27.33 16.15
CA MET A 135 -2.73 -28.08 14.93
C MET A 135 -4.19 -27.93 14.50
N ASN A 136 -5.05 -27.35 15.34
CA ASN A 136 -6.49 -27.25 15.09
C ASN A 136 -6.87 -25.91 14.44
N GLU A 137 -7.40 -25.97 13.22
CA GLU A 137 -7.84 -24.78 12.46
C GLU A 137 -9.18 -24.22 12.95
N SER A 138 -10.01 -25.01 13.66
CA SER A 138 -11.32 -24.56 14.14
C SER A 138 -11.22 -23.38 15.13
N ILE A 139 -10.14 -23.28 15.89
CA ILE A 139 -9.90 -22.20 16.84
C ILE A 139 -9.80 -20.84 16.11
N TYR A 140 -9.20 -20.82 14.93
CA TYR A 140 -9.06 -19.60 14.12
C TYR A 140 -10.42 -19.02 13.71
N TYR A 141 -11.38 -19.87 13.33
CA TYR A 141 -12.71 -19.45 12.92
C TYR A 141 -13.64 -19.13 14.11
N ASN A 142 -13.40 -19.74 15.28
CA ASN A 142 -14.19 -19.48 16.47
C ASN A 142 -13.92 -18.10 17.11
N VAL A 143 -12.84 -17.42 16.72
CA VAL A 143 -12.56 -16.04 17.18
C VAL A 143 -13.64 -15.07 16.69
N ASP A 144 -14.15 -15.28 15.46
CA ASP A 144 -15.24 -14.46 14.90
C ASP A 144 -16.58 -14.69 15.60
N SER A 145 -16.87 -15.93 16.00
CA SER A 145 -18.14 -16.28 16.63
C SER A 145 -18.25 -15.86 18.10
N SER A 146 -17.13 -15.53 18.74
CA SER A 146 -17.09 -15.06 20.15
C SER A 146 -17.20 -13.53 20.28
N THR A 147 -17.25 -12.80 19.18
CA THR A 147 -17.52 -11.35 19.19
C THR A 147 -19.02 -11.16 19.44
N PRO A 148 -19.46 -10.55 20.57
CA PRO A 148 -20.86 -10.29 20.79
C PRO A 148 -21.41 -9.38 19.67
N PRO A 149 -22.67 -9.57 19.24
CA PRO A 149 -23.26 -8.70 18.24
C PRO A 149 -23.25 -7.26 18.78
N LEU A 150 -22.74 -6.33 17.97
CA LEU A 150 -22.76 -4.92 18.30
C LEU A 150 -24.21 -4.46 18.50
N PRO A 151 -24.50 -3.66 19.54
CA PRO A 151 -25.83 -3.11 19.74
C PRO A 151 -26.26 -2.31 18.49
N PRO A 152 -27.54 -2.28 18.14
CA PRO A 152 -28.05 -1.74 16.87
C PRO A 152 -27.72 -0.26 16.62
N ASN A 153 -27.20 0.45 17.62
CA ASN A 153 -26.78 1.86 17.52
C ASN A 153 -25.27 2.10 17.71
N ALA A 154 -24.43 1.07 17.69
CA ALA A 154 -23.00 1.29 17.74
C ALA A 154 -22.51 1.81 16.37
N PRO A 155 -21.71 2.89 16.34
CA PRO A 155 -21.10 3.35 15.11
C PRO A 155 -20.22 2.21 14.53
N SER A 156 -20.45 1.88 13.27
CA SER A 156 -19.70 0.85 12.56
C SER A 156 -18.20 1.14 12.66
N PRO A 157 -17.36 0.19 13.07
CA PRO A 157 -15.90 0.39 13.10
C PRO A 157 -15.32 0.69 11.71
N PHE A 158 -16.07 0.44 10.63
CA PHE A 158 -15.71 0.80 9.25
C PHE A 158 -15.98 2.27 8.90
N ASN A 159 -16.72 3.04 9.73
CA ASN A 159 -16.97 4.46 9.46
C ASN A 159 -15.81 5.40 9.82
N ILE A 160 -14.74 4.88 10.39
CA ILE A 160 -13.55 5.70 10.72
C ILE A 160 -12.69 5.97 9.48
N LEU A 161 -12.81 5.15 8.43
CA LEU A 161 -11.98 5.30 7.21
C LEU A 161 -12.58 6.20 6.12
N THR A 162 -13.82 6.66 6.25
CA THR A 162 -14.45 7.51 5.23
C THR A 162 -14.43 9.00 5.54
N THR A 163 -13.93 9.44 6.70
CA THR A 163 -13.98 10.85 7.11
C THR A 163 -12.70 11.63 6.83
N THR A 164 -11.66 11.03 6.28
CA THR A 164 -10.37 11.72 6.05
C THR A 164 -10.12 12.12 4.60
N CYS A 165 -11.07 11.98 3.70
CA CYS A 165 -10.93 12.45 2.30
C CYS A 165 -11.72 13.72 1.96
N THR A 166 -12.14 14.52 2.94
CA THR A 166 -12.72 15.84 2.67
C THR A 166 -11.75 16.96 3.04
N GLY A 167 -11.11 17.48 2.01
CA GLY A 167 -10.63 18.83 1.77
C GLY A 167 -10.33 19.71 2.99
N ARG A 168 -9.05 19.86 3.32
CA ARG A 168 -8.57 21.05 4.00
C ARG A 168 -8.76 22.25 3.07
N ARG A 169 -9.87 22.99 3.23
CA ARG A 169 -9.98 24.34 2.70
C ARG A 169 -9.13 25.25 3.58
N TYR A 170 -8.08 25.79 3.01
CA TYR A 170 -7.42 26.96 3.57
C TYR A 170 -8.38 28.13 3.46
N PHE A 171 -8.99 28.54 4.57
CA PHE A 171 -9.53 29.88 4.72
C PHE A 171 -8.44 30.74 5.34
N GLY A 172 -7.95 31.68 4.54
CA GLY A 172 -7.19 32.80 5.03
C GLY A 172 -8.11 33.70 5.87
N GLU A 173 -7.74 33.90 7.09
CA GLU A 173 -8.40 34.89 7.96
C GLU A 173 -7.48 36.05 8.16
N THR A 174 -7.91 37.13 7.51
CA THR A 174 -7.37 38.48 7.67
C THR A 174 -7.70 39.03 9.05
N ALA A 175 -6.73 39.74 9.55
CA ALA A 175 -6.69 40.48 10.78
C ALA A 175 -7.90 41.40 11.01
N ALA A 176 -8.28 41.56 12.25
CA ALA A 176 -8.42 42.87 12.95
C ALA A 176 -9.16 42.67 14.28
N GLY A 177 -8.61 43.24 15.33
CA GLY A 177 -9.35 43.37 16.57
C GLY A 177 -8.45 43.47 17.79
N THR A 178 -7.76 44.58 17.97
CA THR A 178 -7.17 45.03 19.24
C THR A 178 -8.28 45.34 20.25
N PRO A 179 -8.27 44.79 21.44
CA PRO A 179 -9.02 45.39 22.56
C PRO A 179 -8.09 46.27 23.39
N SER A 180 -8.47 47.54 23.50
CA SER A 180 -8.00 48.54 24.42
C SER A 180 -8.21 48.11 25.87
N LEU A 181 -7.17 48.30 26.69
CA LEU A 181 -7.22 48.28 28.14
C LEU A 181 -7.89 49.55 28.66
N PRO A 182 -8.73 49.49 29.69
CA PRO A 182 -9.06 50.67 30.48
C PRO A 182 -7.99 50.87 31.57
N MET A 183 -7.56 52.12 31.65
CA MET A 183 -6.91 52.66 32.86
C MET A 183 -7.96 52.89 33.96
N ASP A 184 -7.68 52.37 35.10
CA ASP A 184 -7.73 53.08 36.39
C ASP A 184 -6.90 52.32 37.42
#